data_9fce119740cf20f961aae2a776c0d444
#
_entry.id   9fce119740cf20f961aae2a776c0d444
#
_cell.length_a   1.000
_cell.length_b   1.000
_cell.length_c   1.000
_cell.angle_alpha   90.00
_cell.angle_beta   90.00
_cell.angle_gamma   90.00
#
_symmetry.space_group_name_H-M   'P 1'
#
loop_
_entity.id
_entity.type
_entity.pdbx_description
1 polymer ?
#
loop_
_entity_poly.entity_id
_entity_poly.type
_entity_poly.pdbx_seq_one_letter_code
_entity_poly.pdbx_strand_id
1 'polypeptide(L)'
;MQNSAIQVKDLQKSYKNLNVLKGVNLSVERGSIFALLGSNGAGKTTLIKILTTLLKQDGGTAIVNGFDVASKPAHVRQSLSLTGQSAAVDEMLTGRENLIMIARLRHVKQPRQVADELLTRFGLSDAANRRVSTYSGGMRRRLDLAMSLVGTPPILFLDEPTTGLDPEARIEVWKVVKELADGGRTVFLTTQYLDEAEQLADHIAILHEGKILASGTLLELQKRFPPAQVEYVEKQPTLEEIFLAIIGKKEAQ
;
A
#
# COMPACT_ATOMS: atom_id res chain seq x y z
N MET A 1 21.25 16.08 4.80
CA MET A 1 20.46 15.99 3.54
C MET A 1 19.30 15.05 3.77
N GLN A 2 18.11 15.47 3.40
CA GLN A 2 16.84 14.91 3.86
C GLN A 2 16.66 13.44 3.45
N ASN A 3 16.45 12.58 4.44
CA ASN A 3 16.15 11.14 4.28
C ASN A 3 14.70 10.88 3.78
N SER A 4 14.04 11.90 3.25
CA SER A 4 12.64 11.80 2.78
C SER A 4 12.53 11.17 1.40
N ALA A 5 11.65 10.16 1.28
CA ALA A 5 11.24 9.58 0.01
C ALA A 5 10.13 10.41 -0.66
N ILE A 6 9.21 10.96 0.15
CA ILE A 6 8.09 11.77 -0.32
C ILE A 6 7.99 13.02 0.55
N GLN A 7 7.76 14.17 -0.08
CA GLN A 7 7.49 15.45 0.60
C GLN A 7 6.31 16.14 -0.06
N VAL A 8 5.36 16.57 0.75
CA VAL A 8 4.16 17.28 0.30
C VAL A 8 4.02 18.56 1.12
N LYS A 9 3.85 19.70 0.43
CA LYS A 9 3.68 21.01 1.06
C LYS A 9 2.46 21.72 0.50
N ASP A 10 1.54 22.07 1.37
CA ASP A 10 0.31 22.82 1.08
C ASP A 10 -0.46 22.32 -0.16
N LEU A 11 -0.53 20.99 -0.32
CA LEU A 11 -1.10 20.37 -1.51
C LEU A 11 -2.61 20.56 -1.54
N GLN A 12 -3.11 21.07 -2.68
CA GLN A 12 -4.51 21.40 -2.88
C GLN A 12 -5.06 20.73 -4.13
N LYS A 13 -6.31 20.29 -4.03
CA LYS A 13 -7.06 19.73 -5.17
C LYS A 13 -8.54 19.96 -5.02
N SER A 14 -9.15 20.49 -6.08
CA SER A 14 -10.59 20.71 -6.18
C SER A 14 -11.16 20.05 -7.43
N TYR A 15 -12.41 19.60 -7.35
CA TYR A 15 -13.19 19.14 -8.47
C TYR A 15 -14.44 20.00 -8.57
N LYS A 16 -14.51 20.88 -9.56
CA LYS A 16 -15.57 21.89 -9.66
C LYS A 16 -15.66 22.70 -8.35
N ASN A 17 -16.74 22.52 -7.60
CA ASN A 17 -17.00 23.24 -6.34
C ASN A 17 -16.60 22.46 -5.08
N LEU A 18 -16.05 21.24 -5.22
CA LEU A 18 -15.66 20.40 -4.10
C LEU A 18 -14.15 20.46 -3.86
N ASN A 19 -13.72 21.06 -2.75
CA ASN A 19 -12.34 21.06 -2.30
C ASN A 19 -12.03 19.72 -1.63
N VAL A 20 -11.26 18.86 -2.31
CA VAL A 20 -10.95 17.50 -1.84
C VAL A 20 -9.66 17.47 -1.02
N LEU A 21 -8.63 18.22 -1.42
CA LEU A 21 -7.41 18.41 -0.61
C LEU A 21 -7.26 19.89 -0.29
N LYS A 22 -7.08 20.19 1.00
CA LYS A 22 -7.17 21.55 1.56
C LYS A 22 -5.87 21.94 2.27
N GLY A 23 -4.74 21.89 1.54
CA GLY A 23 -3.43 22.24 2.11
C GLY A 23 -2.79 21.07 2.88
N VAL A 24 -2.68 19.91 2.23
CA VAL A 24 -2.08 18.71 2.83
C VAL A 24 -0.57 18.88 2.95
N ASN A 25 -0.04 18.60 4.14
CA ASN A 25 1.39 18.58 4.44
C ASN A 25 1.76 17.22 5.03
N LEU A 26 2.73 16.54 4.44
CA LEU A 26 3.30 15.30 4.97
C LEU A 26 4.73 15.05 4.47
N SER A 27 5.46 14.24 5.20
CA SER A 27 6.78 13.74 4.84
C SER A 27 6.89 12.26 5.13
N VAL A 28 7.47 11.49 4.20
CA VAL A 28 7.68 10.04 4.34
C VAL A 28 9.17 9.75 4.30
N GLU A 29 9.68 9.05 5.28
CA GLU A 29 11.08 8.64 5.34
C GLU A 29 11.38 7.49 4.37
N ARG A 30 12.63 7.40 3.92
CA ARG A 30 13.07 6.29 3.07
C ARG A 30 13.13 5.00 3.87
N GLY A 31 12.67 3.90 3.24
CA GLY A 31 12.70 2.57 3.86
C GLY A 31 11.67 2.36 4.97
N SER A 32 10.69 3.26 5.11
CA SER A 32 9.62 3.14 6.10
C SER A 32 8.28 2.78 5.47
N ILE A 33 7.37 2.29 6.30
CA ILE A 33 5.96 2.12 5.98
C ILE A 33 5.19 3.33 6.52
N PHE A 34 4.62 4.11 5.61
CA PHE A 34 3.75 5.24 5.94
C PHE A 34 2.29 4.90 5.64
N ALA A 35 1.43 4.99 6.64
CA ALA A 35 -0.01 4.78 6.47
C ALA A 35 -0.78 6.10 6.45
N LEU A 36 -1.54 6.33 5.37
CA LEU A 36 -2.54 7.39 5.29
C LEU A 36 -3.91 6.83 5.68
N LEU A 37 -4.28 7.00 6.93
CA LEU A 37 -5.54 6.55 7.49
C LEU A 37 -6.65 7.58 7.24
N GLY A 38 -7.84 7.13 6.84
CA GLY A 38 -9.00 8.01 6.69
C GLY A 38 -10.22 7.30 6.15
N SER A 39 -11.40 7.86 6.41
CA SER A 39 -12.67 7.36 5.89
C SER A 39 -12.77 7.46 4.36
N ASN A 40 -13.77 6.78 3.79
CA ASN A 40 -14.07 6.93 2.37
C ASN A 40 -14.45 8.40 2.06
N GLY A 41 -13.93 8.91 0.94
CA GLY A 41 -14.12 10.31 0.57
C GLY A 41 -13.18 11.31 1.25
N ALA A 42 -12.32 10.92 2.19
CA ALA A 42 -11.38 11.83 2.86
C ALA A 42 -10.34 12.46 1.92
N GLY A 43 -10.10 11.88 0.72
CA GLY A 43 -9.14 12.37 -0.26
C GLY A 43 -7.91 11.46 -0.47
N LYS A 44 -7.85 10.27 0.15
CA LYS A 44 -6.71 9.33 0.09
C LYS A 44 -6.31 9.00 -1.35
N THR A 45 -7.23 8.47 -2.15
CA THR A 45 -6.98 8.11 -3.56
C THR A 45 -6.63 9.35 -4.42
N THR A 46 -7.19 10.52 -4.11
CA THR A 46 -6.83 11.77 -4.80
C THR A 46 -5.37 12.13 -4.53
N LEU A 47 -4.93 12.02 -3.28
CA LEU A 47 -3.54 12.26 -2.91
C LEU A 47 -2.59 11.27 -3.62
N ILE A 48 -2.88 9.97 -3.57
CA ILE A 48 -2.09 8.95 -4.30
C ILE A 48 -2.02 9.29 -5.80
N LYS A 49 -3.14 9.62 -6.44
CA LYS A 49 -3.14 9.96 -7.88
C LYS A 49 -2.24 11.14 -8.21
N ILE A 50 -2.15 12.14 -7.33
CA ILE A 50 -1.23 13.28 -7.52
C ILE A 50 0.23 12.83 -7.34
N LEU A 51 0.54 12.11 -6.26
CA LEU A 51 1.90 11.64 -5.97
C LEU A 51 2.43 10.68 -7.05
N THR A 52 1.55 9.90 -7.66
CA THR A 52 1.88 8.99 -8.77
C THR A 52 1.75 9.62 -10.15
N THR A 53 1.53 10.94 -10.22
CA THR A 53 1.42 11.73 -11.49
C THR A 53 0.23 11.37 -12.38
N LEU A 54 -0.78 10.66 -11.86
CA LEU A 54 -2.02 10.36 -12.56
C LEU A 54 -3.01 11.52 -12.54
N LEU A 55 -2.82 12.49 -11.65
CA LEU A 55 -3.64 13.66 -11.50
C LEU A 55 -2.77 14.88 -11.19
N LYS A 56 -3.09 16.04 -11.78
CA LYS A 56 -2.40 17.30 -11.50
C LYS A 56 -3.01 17.98 -10.27
N GLN A 57 -2.15 18.48 -9.36
CA GLN A 57 -2.58 19.35 -8.26
C GLN A 57 -3.01 20.74 -8.75
N ASP A 58 -3.80 21.44 -7.94
CA ASP A 58 -4.23 22.81 -8.22
C ASP A 58 -3.38 23.84 -7.45
N GLY A 59 -2.76 23.43 -6.33
CA GLY A 59 -1.85 24.24 -5.55
C GLY A 59 -0.88 23.40 -4.72
N GLY A 60 0.12 24.04 -4.14
CA GLY A 60 1.17 23.40 -3.37
C GLY A 60 2.21 22.64 -4.20
N THR A 61 3.06 21.87 -3.53
CA THR A 61 4.15 21.10 -4.16
C THR A 61 4.18 19.67 -3.61
N ALA A 62 4.59 18.73 -4.47
CA ALA A 62 4.85 17.35 -4.08
C ALA A 62 6.13 16.84 -4.76
N ILE A 63 7.00 16.25 -3.96
CA ILE A 63 8.28 15.67 -4.40
C ILE A 63 8.27 14.20 -4.06
N VAL A 64 8.55 13.33 -5.03
CA VAL A 64 8.66 11.88 -4.89
C VAL A 64 10.02 11.45 -5.40
N ASN A 65 10.78 10.76 -4.55
CA ASN A 65 12.15 10.33 -4.82
C ASN A 65 13.09 11.46 -5.30
N GLY A 66 12.90 12.70 -4.79
CA GLY A 66 13.66 13.86 -5.18
C GLY A 66 13.19 14.55 -6.47
N PHE A 67 12.13 14.07 -7.10
CA PHE A 67 11.56 14.65 -8.32
C PHE A 67 10.21 15.30 -8.03
N ASP A 68 10.03 16.52 -8.48
CA ASP A 68 8.75 17.22 -8.42
C ASP A 68 7.73 16.59 -9.37
N VAL A 69 6.54 16.28 -8.86
CA VAL A 69 5.50 15.53 -9.59
C VAL A 69 4.92 16.29 -10.78
N ALA A 70 4.94 17.63 -10.75
CA ALA A 70 4.38 18.45 -11.80
C ALA A 70 5.39 18.67 -12.95
N SER A 71 6.67 18.93 -12.62
CA SER A 71 7.69 19.27 -13.60
C SER A 71 8.49 18.07 -14.12
N LYS A 72 8.60 16.98 -13.33
CA LYS A 72 9.40 15.78 -13.68
C LYS A 72 8.60 14.46 -13.60
N PRO A 73 7.38 14.38 -14.16
CA PRO A 73 6.50 13.23 -13.97
C PRO A 73 7.08 11.92 -14.52
N ALA A 74 7.89 11.95 -15.56
CA ALA A 74 8.52 10.76 -16.13
C ALA A 74 9.53 10.12 -15.14
N HIS A 75 10.35 10.92 -14.47
CA HIS A 75 11.30 10.44 -13.46
C HIS A 75 10.59 9.92 -12.22
N VAL A 76 9.49 10.58 -11.82
CA VAL A 76 8.63 10.09 -10.72
C VAL A 76 8.11 8.70 -11.04
N ARG A 77 7.49 8.49 -12.22
CA ARG A 77 6.95 7.17 -12.63
C ARG A 77 8.01 6.07 -12.74
N GLN A 78 9.24 6.40 -13.08
CA GLN A 78 10.35 5.45 -13.11
C GLN A 78 10.76 4.98 -11.70
N SER A 79 10.51 5.80 -10.67
CA SER A 79 10.95 5.54 -9.30
C SER A 79 9.89 4.91 -8.40
N LEU A 80 8.69 4.61 -8.94
CA LEU A 80 7.59 4.09 -8.14
C LEU A 80 6.84 2.95 -8.83
N SER A 81 6.04 2.26 -8.03
CA SER A 81 4.93 1.43 -8.51
C SER A 81 3.66 1.76 -7.73
N LEU A 82 2.51 1.54 -8.36
CA LEU A 82 1.19 1.75 -7.78
C LEU A 82 0.38 0.48 -7.90
N THR A 83 -0.14 0.00 -6.77
CA THR A 83 -1.17 -1.04 -6.69
C THR A 83 -2.47 -0.37 -6.27
N GLY A 84 -3.48 -0.39 -7.13
CA GLY A 84 -4.78 0.25 -6.88
C GLY A 84 -5.70 -0.60 -5.99
N GLN A 85 -6.92 -0.11 -5.75
CA GLN A 85 -7.95 -0.83 -4.99
C GLN A 85 -8.37 -2.14 -5.69
N SER A 86 -8.48 -2.13 -7.01
CA SER A 86 -8.72 -3.33 -7.81
C SER A 86 -7.40 -3.88 -8.32
N ALA A 87 -7.23 -5.20 -8.23
CA ALA A 87 -6.05 -5.85 -8.79
C ALA A 87 -5.98 -5.62 -10.31
N ALA A 88 -4.83 -5.10 -10.76
CA ALA A 88 -4.59 -4.78 -12.17
C ALA A 88 -4.05 -6.02 -12.93
N VAL A 89 -4.67 -7.18 -12.70
CA VAL A 89 -4.30 -8.45 -13.31
C VAL A 89 -5.20 -8.76 -14.50
N ASP A 90 -4.64 -9.32 -15.57
CA ASP A 90 -5.41 -9.86 -16.69
C ASP A 90 -5.90 -11.28 -16.32
N GLU A 91 -7.20 -11.45 -16.19
CA GLU A 91 -7.82 -12.70 -15.76
C GLU A 91 -7.75 -13.80 -16.85
N MET A 92 -7.55 -13.44 -18.11
CA MET A 92 -7.42 -14.38 -19.21
C MET A 92 -6.04 -15.00 -19.30
N LEU A 93 -5.04 -14.31 -18.75
CA LEU A 93 -3.65 -14.76 -18.68
C LEU A 93 -3.43 -15.62 -17.43
N THR A 94 -2.36 -16.42 -17.46
CA THR A 94 -1.83 -17.11 -16.27
C THR A 94 -1.11 -16.13 -15.35
N GLY A 95 -0.84 -16.51 -14.09
CA GLY A 95 -0.03 -15.70 -13.19
C GLY A 95 1.35 -15.39 -13.73
N ARG A 96 1.98 -16.39 -14.36
CA ARG A 96 3.29 -16.26 -15.03
C ARG A 96 3.25 -15.28 -16.19
N GLU A 97 2.24 -15.37 -17.06
CA GLU A 97 2.10 -14.49 -18.22
C GLU A 97 1.87 -13.03 -17.81
N ASN A 98 1.07 -12.77 -16.77
CA ASN A 98 0.90 -11.44 -16.20
C ASN A 98 2.24 -10.83 -15.79
N LEU A 99 3.06 -11.55 -15.03
CA LEU A 99 4.38 -11.08 -14.59
C LEU A 99 5.34 -10.87 -15.75
N ILE A 100 5.39 -11.80 -16.73
CA ILE A 100 6.22 -11.65 -17.93
C ILE A 100 5.79 -10.43 -18.75
N MET A 101 4.49 -10.18 -18.88
CA MET A 101 3.97 -9.01 -19.60
C MET A 101 4.48 -7.72 -18.96
N ILE A 102 4.32 -7.56 -17.64
CA ILE A 102 4.80 -6.38 -16.92
C ILE A 102 6.33 -6.26 -16.99
N ALA A 103 7.07 -7.38 -16.87
CA ALA A 103 8.53 -7.37 -16.96
C ALA A 103 9.02 -6.89 -18.33
N ARG A 104 8.33 -7.28 -19.41
CA ARG A 104 8.60 -6.77 -20.76
C ARG A 104 8.28 -5.30 -20.90
N LEU A 105 7.13 -4.84 -20.40
CA LEU A 105 6.75 -3.43 -20.41
C LEU A 105 7.73 -2.54 -19.64
N ARG A 106 8.34 -3.08 -18.58
CA ARG A 106 9.39 -2.40 -17.80
C ARG A 106 10.81 -2.65 -18.33
N HIS A 107 10.96 -3.27 -19.49
CA HIS A 107 12.24 -3.59 -20.14
C HIS A 107 13.23 -4.37 -19.26
N VAL A 108 12.73 -5.26 -18.41
CA VAL A 108 13.55 -6.13 -17.57
C VAL A 108 14.27 -7.17 -18.45
N LYS A 109 15.58 -7.36 -18.23
CA LYS A 109 16.43 -8.19 -19.10
C LYS A 109 16.04 -9.68 -19.14
N GLN A 110 15.56 -10.24 -18.04
CA GLN A 110 15.20 -11.67 -17.92
C GLN A 110 13.76 -11.83 -17.42
N PRO A 111 12.73 -11.52 -18.25
CA PRO A 111 11.35 -11.46 -17.81
C PRO A 111 10.83 -12.78 -17.21
N ARG A 112 11.25 -13.93 -17.73
CA ARG A 112 10.82 -15.25 -17.25
C ARG A 112 11.42 -15.57 -15.88
N GLN A 113 12.71 -15.33 -15.70
CA GLN A 113 13.39 -15.57 -14.43
C GLN A 113 12.78 -14.69 -13.32
N VAL A 114 12.60 -13.39 -13.58
CA VAL A 114 11.96 -12.47 -12.62
C VAL A 114 10.53 -12.91 -12.29
N ALA A 115 9.77 -13.40 -13.27
CA ALA A 115 8.44 -13.93 -13.02
C ALA A 115 8.47 -15.16 -12.08
N ASP A 116 9.39 -16.09 -12.29
CA ASP A 116 9.53 -17.29 -11.46
C ASP A 116 9.97 -16.97 -10.03
N GLU A 117 10.92 -16.06 -9.87
CA GLU A 117 11.37 -15.56 -8.56
C GLU A 117 10.23 -14.89 -7.79
N LEU A 118 9.44 -14.03 -8.44
CA LEU A 118 8.30 -13.38 -7.83
C LEU A 118 7.18 -14.36 -7.50
N LEU A 119 6.84 -15.30 -8.38
CA LEU A 119 5.85 -16.34 -8.09
C LEU A 119 6.24 -17.18 -6.87
N THR A 120 7.51 -17.52 -6.75
CA THR A 120 8.03 -18.26 -5.59
C THR A 120 7.92 -17.41 -4.32
N ARG A 121 8.38 -16.17 -4.36
CA ARG A 121 8.35 -15.27 -3.22
C ARG A 121 6.94 -15.02 -2.68
N PHE A 122 5.94 -14.97 -3.58
CA PHE A 122 4.55 -14.71 -3.22
C PHE A 122 3.70 -15.98 -2.99
N GLY A 123 4.34 -17.16 -2.95
CA GLY A 123 3.65 -18.44 -2.73
C GLY A 123 2.63 -18.78 -3.83
N LEU A 124 2.97 -18.44 -5.10
CA LEU A 124 2.10 -18.66 -6.27
C LEU A 124 2.69 -19.67 -7.27
N SER A 125 3.77 -20.37 -6.92
CA SER A 125 4.47 -21.30 -7.82
C SER A 125 3.55 -22.39 -8.36
N ASP A 126 2.74 -23.03 -7.51
CA ASP A 126 1.84 -24.13 -7.89
C ASP A 126 0.69 -23.65 -8.79
N ALA A 127 0.32 -22.38 -8.68
CA ALA A 127 -0.72 -21.76 -9.48
C ALA A 127 -0.18 -20.99 -10.71
N ALA A 128 1.15 -20.94 -10.90
CA ALA A 128 1.82 -20.11 -11.88
C ALA A 128 1.25 -20.23 -13.30
N ASN A 129 0.88 -21.44 -13.72
CA ASN A 129 0.37 -21.75 -15.05
C ASN A 129 -1.16 -21.85 -15.14
N ARG A 130 -1.87 -21.55 -14.04
CA ARG A 130 -3.34 -21.47 -14.03
C ARG A 130 -3.78 -20.08 -14.47
N ARG A 131 -4.93 -19.97 -15.13
CA ARG A 131 -5.55 -18.67 -15.45
C ARG A 131 -5.92 -17.92 -14.18
N VAL A 132 -5.66 -16.61 -14.16
CA VAL A 132 -5.95 -15.75 -13.00
C VAL A 132 -7.46 -15.67 -12.70
N SER A 133 -8.33 -15.92 -13.68
CA SER A 133 -9.78 -16.08 -13.45
C SER A 133 -10.11 -17.17 -12.42
N THR A 134 -9.23 -18.17 -12.22
CA THR A 134 -9.40 -19.27 -11.24
C THR A 134 -8.74 -18.98 -9.89
N TYR A 135 -8.11 -17.82 -9.70
CA TYR A 135 -7.45 -17.45 -8.45
C TYR A 135 -8.47 -16.97 -7.41
N SER A 136 -8.19 -17.23 -6.11
CA SER A 136 -8.90 -16.58 -5.02
C SER A 136 -8.60 -15.06 -4.99
N GLY A 137 -9.39 -14.30 -4.24
CA GLY A 137 -9.13 -12.87 -4.04
C GLY A 137 -7.73 -12.59 -3.49
N GLY A 138 -7.32 -13.35 -2.47
CA GLY A 138 -5.98 -13.27 -1.89
C GLY A 138 -4.86 -13.61 -2.89
N MET A 139 -5.04 -14.64 -3.71
CA MET A 139 -4.08 -14.98 -4.77
C MET A 139 -3.96 -13.87 -5.82
N ARG A 140 -5.08 -13.28 -6.26
CA ARG A 140 -5.07 -12.14 -7.19
C ARG A 140 -4.34 -10.95 -6.59
N ARG A 141 -4.58 -10.66 -5.31
CA ARG A 141 -3.91 -9.55 -4.61
C ARG A 141 -2.41 -9.79 -4.46
N ARG A 142 -1.98 -11.00 -4.11
CA ARG A 142 -0.56 -11.38 -4.07
C ARG A 142 0.10 -11.26 -5.44
N LEU A 143 -0.57 -11.67 -6.51
CA LEU A 143 -0.06 -11.50 -7.87
C LEU A 143 0.08 -10.02 -8.25
N ASP A 144 -0.89 -9.17 -7.93
CA ASP A 144 -0.86 -7.73 -8.18
C ASP A 144 0.29 -7.05 -7.44
N LEU A 145 0.52 -7.42 -6.17
CA LEU A 145 1.69 -6.99 -5.41
C LEU A 145 3.00 -7.48 -6.05
N ALA A 146 3.05 -8.74 -6.49
CA ALA A 146 4.23 -9.27 -7.19
C ALA A 146 4.52 -8.48 -8.47
N MET A 147 3.48 -8.15 -9.26
CA MET A 147 3.60 -7.32 -10.47
C MET A 147 4.14 -5.92 -10.14
N SER A 148 3.76 -5.35 -9.00
CA SER A 148 4.24 -4.04 -8.56
C SER A 148 5.74 -4.01 -8.26
N LEU A 149 6.35 -5.17 -7.97
CA LEU A 149 7.78 -5.28 -7.67
C LEU A 149 8.66 -5.49 -8.90
N VAL A 150 8.07 -5.74 -10.05
CA VAL A 150 8.82 -5.87 -11.30
C VAL A 150 9.61 -4.60 -11.58
N GLY A 151 10.91 -4.72 -11.82
CA GLY A 151 11.82 -3.60 -12.01
C GLY A 151 12.30 -2.93 -10.70
N THR A 152 12.02 -3.54 -9.54
CA THR A 152 12.54 -3.16 -8.22
C THR A 152 12.38 -1.67 -7.85
N PRO A 153 11.16 -1.09 -7.93
CA PRO A 153 10.95 0.30 -7.63
C PRO A 153 11.30 0.60 -6.16
N PRO A 154 11.95 1.75 -5.85
CA PRO A 154 12.29 2.12 -4.47
C PRO A 154 11.07 2.57 -3.64
N ILE A 155 9.97 2.99 -4.29
CA ILE A 155 8.76 3.46 -3.63
C ILE A 155 7.54 2.69 -4.14
N LEU A 156 6.73 2.17 -3.22
CA LEU A 156 5.50 1.45 -3.51
C LEU A 156 4.31 2.23 -2.95
N PHE A 157 3.32 2.50 -3.80
CA PHE A 157 2.04 3.03 -3.39
C PHE A 157 1.01 1.90 -3.40
N LEU A 158 0.33 1.70 -2.27
CA LEU A 158 -0.69 0.68 -2.08
C LEU A 158 -2.01 1.37 -1.69
N ASP A 159 -2.99 1.41 -2.61
CA ASP A 159 -4.28 2.03 -2.34
C ASP A 159 -5.24 0.98 -1.80
N GLU A 160 -5.48 1.00 -0.48
CA GLU A 160 -6.34 0.07 0.27
C GLU A 160 -6.01 -1.41 -0.02
N PRO A 161 -4.78 -1.90 0.31
CA PRO A 161 -4.26 -3.17 -0.19
C PRO A 161 -5.03 -4.40 0.26
N THR A 162 -5.77 -4.33 1.37
CA THR A 162 -6.47 -5.48 1.95
C THR A 162 -7.99 -5.41 1.88
N THR A 163 -8.53 -4.38 1.20
CA THR A 163 -9.97 -4.22 1.06
C THR A 163 -10.59 -5.43 0.34
N GLY A 164 -11.62 -6.02 0.96
CA GLY A 164 -12.35 -7.17 0.40
C GLY A 164 -11.64 -8.53 0.57
N LEU A 165 -10.53 -8.59 1.31
CA LEU A 165 -9.86 -9.84 1.67
C LEU A 165 -10.41 -10.39 2.99
N ASP A 166 -10.43 -11.72 3.09
CA ASP A 166 -10.65 -12.43 4.36
C ASP A 166 -9.47 -12.19 5.33
N PRO A 167 -9.64 -12.47 6.64
CA PRO A 167 -8.61 -12.21 7.65
C PRO A 167 -7.27 -12.90 7.38
N GLU A 168 -7.28 -14.12 6.86
CA GLU A 168 -6.07 -14.89 6.59
C GLU A 168 -5.28 -14.27 5.43
N ALA A 169 -5.95 -13.99 4.30
CA ALA A 169 -5.35 -13.33 3.15
C ALA A 169 -4.81 -11.93 3.50
N ARG A 170 -5.47 -11.21 4.43
CA ARG A 170 -5.00 -9.91 4.93
C ARG A 170 -3.67 -10.04 5.65
N ILE A 171 -3.53 -11.01 6.56
CA ILE A 171 -2.28 -11.26 7.29
C ILE A 171 -1.13 -11.61 6.32
N GLU A 172 -1.41 -12.40 5.29
CA GLU A 172 -0.41 -12.73 4.27
C GLU A 172 0.07 -11.48 3.51
N VAL A 173 -0.87 -10.59 3.13
CA VAL A 173 -0.51 -9.29 2.50
C VAL A 173 0.32 -8.43 3.44
N TRP A 174 -0.02 -8.36 4.73
CA TRP A 174 0.74 -7.60 5.72
C TRP A 174 2.18 -8.11 5.88
N LYS A 175 2.38 -9.44 5.92
CA LYS A 175 3.73 -10.03 5.95
C LYS A 175 4.55 -9.58 4.75
N VAL A 176 3.97 -9.65 3.57
CA VAL A 176 4.64 -9.22 2.34
C VAL A 176 5.01 -7.72 2.42
N VAL A 177 4.09 -6.86 2.86
CA VAL A 177 4.35 -5.41 2.98
C VAL A 177 5.51 -5.13 3.94
N LYS A 178 5.56 -5.82 5.10
CA LYS A 178 6.69 -5.71 6.05
C LYS A 178 8.02 -6.16 5.42
N GLU A 179 8.06 -7.32 4.79
CA GLU A 179 9.25 -7.81 4.10
C GLU A 179 9.78 -6.84 3.02
N LEU A 180 8.87 -6.10 2.36
CA LEU A 180 9.27 -5.11 1.36
C LEU A 180 9.96 -3.91 1.99
N ALA A 181 9.46 -3.44 3.13
CA ALA A 181 10.07 -2.33 3.88
C ALA A 181 11.39 -2.76 4.52
N ASP A 182 11.46 -3.95 5.13
CA ASP A 182 12.68 -4.54 5.67
C ASP A 182 13.78 -4.68 4.59
N GLY A 183 13.37 -4.93 3.35
CA GLY A 183 14.23 -4.90 2.17
C GLY A 183 14.64 -3.50 1.70
N GLY A 184 14.38 -2.46 2.49
CA GLY A 184 14.77 -1.06 2.24
C GLY A 184 13.86 -0.28 1.28
N ARG A 185 12.69 -0.80 0.91
CA ARG A 185 11.71 -0.08 0.09
C ARG A 185 10.84 0.82 0.95
N THR A 186 10.50 1.99 0.42
CA THR A 186 9.51 2.86 1.04
C THR A 186 8.12 2.43 0.61
N VAL A 187 7.22 2.22 1.56
CA VAL A 187 5.83 1.87 1.30
C VAL A 187 4.93 3.01 1.75
N PHE A 188 4.12 3.54 0.85
CA PHE A 188 3.03 4.46 1.15
C PHE A 188 1.71 3.72 0.96
N LEU A 189 1.01 3.42 2.03
CA LEU A 189 -0.29 2.76 1.95
C LEU A 189 -1.41 3.69 2.39
N THR A 190 -2.58 3.55 1.76
CA THR A 190 -3.82 4.13 2.27
C THR A 190 -4.68 3.04 2.87
N THR A 191 -5.39 3.36 3.93
CA THR A 191 -6.34 2.44 4.55
C THR A 191 -7.47 3.17 5.25
N GLN A 192 -8.58 2.48 5.46
CA GLN A 192 -9.64 2.86 6.38
C GLN A 192 -9.66 1.96 7.64
N TYR A 193 -8.84 0.91 7.66
CA TYR A 193 -8.76 -0.06 8.74
C TYR A 193 -7.69 0.36 9.74
N LEU A 194 -8.11 0.53 11.01
CA LEU A 194 -7.22 0.96 12.11
C LEU A 194 -6.18 -0.11 12.42
N ASP A 195 -6.59 -1.37 12.44
CA ASP A 195 -5.74 -2.54 12.67
C ASP A 195 -4.60 -2.66 11.63
N GLU A 196 -4.88 -2.37 10.36
CA GLU A 196 -3.86 -2.36 9.31
C GLU A 196 -2.81 -1.27 9.55
N ALA A 197 -3.24 -0.05 9.89
CA ALA A 197 -2.34 1.04 10.21
C ALA A 197 -1.48 0.73 11.45
N GLU A 198 -2.07 0.18 12.51
CA GLU A 198 -1.37 -0.20 13.75
C GLU A 198 -0.35 -1.31 13.52
N GLN A 199 -0.68 -2.32 12.72
CA GLN A 199 0.17 -3.47 12.48
C GLN A 199 1.33 -3.20 11.53
N LEU A 200 1.15 -2.28 10.57
CA LEU A 200 2.12 -2.10 9.50
C LEU A 200 2.97 -0.83 9.64
N ALA A 201 2.37 0.28 10.08
CA ALA A 201 2.97 1.57 9.85
C ALA A 201 4.03 1.96 10.90
N ASP A 202 5.17 2.42 10.41
CA ASP A 202 6.15 3.16 11.23
C ASP A 202 5.64 4.57 11.53
N HIS A 203 4.89 5.16 10.58
CA HIS A 203 4.33 6.49 10.71
C HIS A 203 2.90 6.54 10.14
N ILE A 204 1.98 7.13 10.89
CA ILE A 204 0.56 7.24 10.54
C ILE A 204 0.20 8.70 10.36
N ALA A 205 -0.53 9.04 9.30
CA ALA A 205 -1.19 10.33 9.16
C ALA A 205 -2.70 10.12 9.01
N ILE A 206 -3.48 10.86 9.77
CA ILE A 206 -4.96 10.80 9.75
C ILE A 206 -5.47 11.90 8.85
N LEU A 207 -6.03 11.50 7.70
CA LEU A 207 -6.66 12.39 6.73
C LEU A 207 -8.17 12.43 6.95
N HIS A 208 -8.72 13.61 7.17
CA HIS A 208 -10.14 13.85 7.31
C HIS A 208 -10.54 15.11 6.57
N GLU A 209 -11.60 15.05 5.77
CA GLU A 209 -12.14 16.17 4.97
C GLU A 209 -11.06 16.98 4.22
N GLY A 210 -10.07 16.30 3.69
CA GLY A 210 -8.99 16.89 2.89
C GLY A 210 -7.87 17.55 3.70
N LYS A 211 -7.79 17.36 5.02
CA LYS A 211 -6.74 17.88 5.90
C LYS A 211 -6.10 16.75 6.72
N ILE A 212 -4.80 16.86 6.98
CA ILE A 212 -4.14 16.02 7.99
C ILE A 212 -4.47 16.56 9.37
N LEU A 213 -5.20 15.77 10.16
CA LEU A 213 -5.58 16.14 11.54
C LEU A 213 -4.47 15.81 12.53
N ALA A 214 -3.79 14.69 12.34
CA ALA A 214 -2.70 14.25 13.18
C ALA A 214 -1.72 13.42 12.36
N SER A 215 -0.45 13.45 12.74
CA SER A 215 0.60 12.63 12.12
C SER A 215 1.68 12.33 13.18
N GLY A 216 2.21 11.12 13.15
CA GLY A 216 3.23 10.62 14.08
C GLY A 216 3.31 9.11 14.07
N THR A 217 4.22 8.55 14.88
CA THR A 217 4.23 7.14 15.21
C THR A 217 2.99 6.78 16.04
N LEU A 218 2.62 5.50 16.10
CA LEU A 218 1.50 5.05 16.93
C LEU A 218 1.63 5.55 18.38
N LEU A 219 2.84 5.44 18.96
CA LEU A 219 3.13 5.89 20.33
C LEU A 219 2.96 7.41 20.51
N GLU A 220 3.35 8.21 19.52
CA GLU A 220 3.17 9.68 19.54
C GLU A 220 1.71 10.06 19.44
N LEU A 221 0.93 9.36 18.63
CA LEU A 221 -0.51 9.57 18.49
C LEU A 221 -1.23 9.20 19.79
N GLN A 222 -0.92 8.05 20.38
CA GLN A 222 -1.49 7.60 21.65
C GLN A 222 -1.22 8.57 22.81
N LYS A 223 0.00 9.14 22.89
CA LYS A 223 0.35 10.13 23.92
C LYS A 223 -0.45 11.43 23.88
N ARG A 224 -1.08 11.74 22.75
CA ARG A 224 -1.94 12.93 22.60
C ARG A 224 -3.32 12.76 23.23
N PHE A 225 -3.68 11.54 23.60
CA PHE A 225 -4.94 11.23 24.25
C PHE A 225 -4.69 10.75 25.67
N PRO A 226 -5.51 11.13 26.66
CA PRO A 226 -5.38 10.60 28.01
C PRO A 226 -5.50 9.07 27.96
N PRO A 227 -4.72 8.34 28.78
CA PRO A 227 -4.86 6.91 28.86
C PRO A 227 -6.31 6.56 29.23
N ALA A 228 -6.90 5.61 28.51
CA ALA A 228 -8.19 5.09 28.87
C ALA A 228 -8.12 4.58 30.32
N GLN A 229 -9.16 4.85 31.12
CA GLN A 229 -9.24 4.26 32.44
C GLN A 229 -9.07 2.75 32.32
N VAL A 230 -8.18 2.19 33.13
CA VAL A 230 -7.90 0.75 33.09
C VAL A 230 -9.13 0.04 33.68
N GLU A 231 -10.10 -0.28 32.83
CA GLU A 231 -11.03 -1.34 33.13
C GLU A 231 -10.33 -2.66 32.85
N TYR A 232 -10.18 -3.48 33.87
CA TYR A 232 -9.77 -4.88 33.72
C TYR A 232 -10.93 -5.65 33.08
N VAL A 233 -11.05 -5.52 31.74
CA VAL A 233 -11.90 -6.41 30.97
C VAL A 233 -11.03 -7.59 30.58
N GLU A 234 -11.36 -8.79 31.05
CA GLU A 234 -10.80 -10.02 30.49
C GLU A 234 -10.99 -9.94 28.96
N LYS A 235 -9.88 -9.81 28.24
CA LYS A 235 -9.91 -9.69 26.79
C LYS A 235 -10.35 -11.05 26.23
N GLN A 236 -11.61 -11.20 25.97
CA GLN A 236 -12.12 -12.34 25.23
C GLN A 236 -11.51 -12.30 23.82
N PRO A 237 -11.08 -13.46 23.28
CA PRO A 237 -10.53 -13.49 21.94
C PRO A 237 -11.58 -12.96 20.95
N THR A 238 -11.14 -12.14 20.02
CA THR A 238 -12.00 -11.64 18.95
C THR A 238 -12.47 -12.79 18.07
N LEU A 239 -13.58 -12.60 17.35
CA LEU A 239 -14.08 -13.61 16.41
C LEU A 239 -13.02 -13.95 15.35
N GLU A 240 -12.20 -12.98 14.95
CA GLU A 240 -11.08 -13.14 14.03
C GLU A 240 -10.00 -14.05 14.61
N GLU A 241 -9.58 -13.80 15.86
CA GLU A 241 -8.60 -14.65 16.57
C GLU A 241 -9.11 -16.09 16.73
N ILE A 242 -10.41 -16.28 17.04
CA ILE A 242 -11.07 -17.58 17.13
C ILE A 242 -11.05 -18.28 15.76
N PHE A 243 -11.43 -17.57 14.70
CA PHE A 243 -11.46 -18.09 13.34
C PHE A 243 -10.09 -18.59 12.90
N LEU A 244 -9.04 -17.78 13.08
CA LEU A 244 -7.66 -18.13 12.75
C LEU A 244 -7.13 -19.31 13.58
N ALA A 245 -7.48 -19.38 14.88
CA ALA A 245 -7.11 -20.49 15.75
C ALA A 245 -7.75 -21.82 15.35
N ILE A 246 -8.98 -21.78 14.81
CA ILE A 246 -9.67 -22.97 14.33
C ILE A 246 -9.08 -23.48 13.01
N ILE A 247 -8.81 -22.59 12.06
CA ILE A 247 -8.25 -22.96 10.75
C ILE A 247 -6.79 -23.42 10.89
N GLY A 248 -5.95 -22.70 11.63
CA GLY A 248 -4.54 -23.04 11.83
C GLY A 248 -4.31 -24.39 12.55
N LYS A 249 -5.30 -24.91 13.30
CA LYS A 249 -5.25 -26.26 13.87
C LYS A 249 -5.54 -27.38 12.86
N LYS A 250 -6.15 -27.08 11.70
CA LYS A 250 -6.43 -28.08 10.65
C LYS A 250 -5.24 -28.36 9.74
N GLU A 251 -4.25 -27.48 9.68
CA GLU A 251 -3.03 -27.68 8.89
C GLU A 251 -1.90 -28.39 9.65
N ALA A 252 -2.08 -28.63 10.95
CA ALA A 252 -1.10 -29.30 11.83
C ALA A 252 -1.45 -30.77 12.13
N GLN A 253 -2.46 -31.33 11.49
CA GLN A 253 -2.83 -32.77 11.51
C GLN A 253 -2.74 -33.36 10.10
#